data_fa1a50c39f4414d34aed1d5631a16b7c
#
_entry.id   fa1a50c39f4414d34aed1d5631a16b7c
#
_cell.length_a   1.000
_cell.length_b   1.000
_cell.length_c   1.000
_cell.angle_alpha   90.00
_cell.angle_beta   90.00
_cell.angle_gamma   90.00
#
_symmetry.space_group_name_H-M   'P 1'
#
loop_
_entity.id
_entity.type
_entity.pdbx_description
1 polymer ?
#
loop_
_entity_poly.entity_id
_entity_poly.type
_entity_poly.pdbx_seq_one_letter_code
_entity_poly.pdbx_strand_id
1 'polypeptide(L)'
;SNLEDLSSVEHIIYANGGNGVTTELFKIINGGHTWPGSNISLGLTNYDIDASFEVWKFFSKYDINGLISQPMSIGVYVKQKELVKVIDLFGRESKDKNQLLFYIYDDGTVEKRIIIE
;
A
#
# COMPACT_ATOMS: atom_id res chain seq x y z
N SER A 1 -2.18 -10.40 -4.13
CA SER A 1 -1.63 -10.39 -5.49
C SER A 1 -2.64 -10.98 -6.46
N ASN A 2 -2.81 -10.33 -7.58
CA ASN A 2 -3.60 -10.91 -8.68
C ASN A 2 -2.72 -11.97 -9.39
N LEU A 3 -3.04 -13.23 -9.20
CA LEU A 3 -2.26 -14.34 -9.76
C LEU A 3 -2.25 -14.34 -11.31
N GLU A 4 -3.13 -13.58 -11.94
CA GLU A 4 -3.23 -13.53 -13.40
C GLU A 4 -2.15 -12.66 -14.06
N ASP A 5 -1.62 -11.66 -13.36
CA ASP A 5 -0.58 -10.76 -13.91
C ASP A 5 0.86 -11.18 -13.57
N LEU A 6 1.03 -12.23 -12.77
CA LEU A 6 2.33 -12.79 -12.35
C LEU A 6 3.25 -11.79 -11.63
N SER A 7 2.74 -10.64 -11.25
CA SER A 7 3.46 -9.61 -10.51
C SER A 7 3.02 -9.53 -9.06
N SER A 8 3.76 -8.81 -8.25
CA SER A 8 3.40 -8.54 -6.87
C SER A 8 3.91 -7.18 -6.41
N VAL A 9 3.33 -6.66 -5.34
CA VAL A 9 3.70 -5.37 -4.77
C VAL A 9 4.21 -5.55 -3.35
N GLU A 10 5.35 -4.94 -3.04
CA GLU A 10 5.82 -4.71 -1.68
C GLU A 10 5.62 -3.24 -1.33
N HIS A 11 4.90 -2.96 -0.25
CA HIS A 11 4.70 -1.61 0.27
C HIS A 11 5.62 -1.37 1.47
N ILE A 12 6.57 -0.47 1.34
CA ILE A 12 7.56 -0.14 2.36
C ILE A 12 7.30 1.27 2.85
N ILE A 13 7.15 1.44 4.16
CA ILE A 13 6.88 2.72 4.79
C ILE A 13 8.07 3.07 5.69
N TYR A 14 8.72 4.19 5.38
CA TYR A 14 9.75 4.79 6.24
C TYR A 14 9.10 5.84 7.14
N ALA A 15 8.97 5.50 8.42
CA ALA A 15 8.36 6.34 9.44
C ALA A 15 9.40 7.24 10.15
N ASN A 16 8.95 8.01 11.14
CA ASN A 16 9.78 8.92 11.95
C ASN A 16 10.31 10.17 11.23
N GLY A 17 9.67 10.57 10.14
CA GLY A 17 9.91 11.92 9.59
C GLY A 17 9.41 13.01 10.55
N GLY A 18 9.97 14.21 10.42
CA GLY A 18 9.50 15.36 11.20
C GLY A 18 8.00 15.60 10.97
N ASN A 19 7.29 16.02 12.01
CA ASN A 19 5.84 16.31 11.96
C ASN A 19 4.96 15.14 11.47
N GLY A 20 5.40 13.91 11.74
CA GLY A 20 4.66 12.69 11.36
C GLY A 20 4.73 12.35 9.87
N VAL A 21 5.59 13.00 9.11
CA VAL A 21 5.77 12.72 7.68
C VAL A 21 6.40 11.35 7.49
N THR A 22 5.92 10.61 6.47
CA THR A 22 6.49 9.32 6.05
C THR A 22 6.97 9.40 4.60
N THR A 23 7.79 8.47 4.21
CA THR A 23 8.07 8.14 2.80
C THR A 23 7.53 6.76 2.52
N GLU A 24 6.82 6.59 1.42
CA GLU A 24 6.26 5.30 1.02
C GLU A 24 6.85 4.87 -0.32
N LEU A 25 7.27 3.60 -0.40
CA LEU A 25 7.78 2.97 -1.61
C LEU A 25 6.91 1.77 -1.96
N PHE A 26 6.32 1.80 -3.14
CA PHE A 26 5.65 0.64 -3.73
C PHE A 26 6.61 -0.01 -4.74
N LYS A 27 7.14 -1.17 -4.38
CA LYS A 27 8.06 -1.92 -5.23
C LYS A 27 7.28 -2.99 -5.98
N ILE A 28 7.23 -2.85 -7.30
CA ILE A 28 6.58 -3.83 -8.17
C ILE A 28 7.60 -4.89 -8.56
N ILE A 29 7.31 -6.14 -8.26
CA ILE A 29 8.15 -7.29 -8.59
C ILE A 29 7.56 -7.99 -9.80
N ASN A 30 8.38 -8.27 -10.81
CA ASN A 30 7.99 -8.87 -12.09
C ASN A 30 6.98 -8.04 -12.90
N GLY A 31 6.84 -6.74 -12.62
CA GLY A 31 6.04 -5.83 -13.43
C GLY A 31 6.81 -5.31 -14.64
N GLY A 32 6.08 -4.93 -15.67
CA GLY A 32 6.63 -4.25 -16.85
C GLY A 32 6.75 -2.73 -16.64
N HIS A 33 7.17 -2.03 -17.70
CA HIS A 33 7.29 -0.56 -17.68
C HIS A 33 5.91 0.08 -17.97
N THR A 34 4.98 -0.15 -17.07
CA THR A 34 3.60 0.32 -17.17
C THR A 34 3.16 0.96 -15.85
N TRP A 35 2.13 1.80 -15.92
CA TRP A 35 1.55 2.39 -14.71
C TRP A 35 0.63 1.39 -14.02
N PRO A 36 0.90 1.00 -12.76
CA PRO A 36 0.07 0.02 -12.04
C PRO A 36 -1.39 0.45 -11.94
N GLY A 37 -2.30 -0.48 -12.26
CA GLY A 37 -3.73 -0.21 -12.30
C GLY A 37 -4.23 0.48 -13.57
N SER A 38 -3.37 0.70 -14.57
CA SER A 38 -3.76 1.34 -15.83
C SER A 38 -4.72 0.46 -16.65
N ASN A 39 -5.75 1.10 -17.22
CA ASN A 39 -6.64 0.44 -18.18
C ASN A 39 -5.95 0.16 -19.53
N ILE A 40 -4.79 0.75 -19.77
CA ILE A 40 -3.99 0.54 -20.98
C ILE A 40 -2.90 -0.48 -20.64
N SER A 41 -3.10 -1.73 -21.04
CA SER A 41 -2.12 -2.77 -20.86
C SER A 41 -1.13 -2.81 -22.04
N LEU A 42 0.07 -2.30 -21.81
CA LEU A 42 1.18 -2.35 -22.75
C LEU A 42 2.28 -3.29 -22.21
N GLY A 43 1.90 -4.53 -21.88
CA GLY A 43 2.83 -5.50 -21.31
C GLY A 43 2.37 -6.01 -19.94
N LEU A 44 3.32 -6.34 -19.05
CA LEU A 44 3.02 -6.87 -17.72
C LEU A 44 2.63 -5.73 -16.76
N THR A 45 1.37 -5.32 -16.82
CA THR A 45 0.82 -4.31 -15.92
C THR A 45 0.42 -4.96 -14.60
N ASN A 46 0.90 -4.39 -13.49
CA ASN A 46 0.46 -4.81 -12.17
C ASN A 46 -0.94 -4.28 -11.86
N TYR A 47 -1.82 -5.14 -11.39
CA TYR A 47 -3.19 -4.82 -11.00
C TYR A 47 -3.47 -5.01 -9.49
N ASP A 48 -2.44 -5.26 -8.69
CA ASP A 48 -2.59 -5.34 -7.23
C ASP A 48 -2.90 -3.97 -6.60
N ILE A 49 -2.44 -2.90 -7.26
CA ILE A 49 -2.70 -1.52 -6.83
C ILE A 49 -3.16 -0.66 -8.00
N ASP A 50 -3.86 0.41 -7.68
CA ASP A 50 -4.02 1.58 -8.54
C ASP A 50 -3.05 2.67 -8.08
N ALA A 51 -1.97 2.87 -8.84
CA ALA A 51 -0.91 3.78 -8.44
C ALA A 51 -1.40 5.23 -8.33
N SER A 52 -2.33 5.66 -9.17
CA SER A 52 -2.90 7.01 -9.10
C SER A 52 -3.68 7.21 -7.79
N PHE A 53 -4.45 6.19 -7.38
CA PHE A 53 -5.18 6.22 -6.12
C PHE A 53 -4.23 6.21 -4.91
N GLU A 54 -3.17 5.40 -4.94
CA GLU A 54 -2.20 5.35 -3.84
C GLU A 54 -1.45 6.68 -3.68
N VAL A 55 -1.07 7.34 -4.80
CA VAL A 55 -0.47 8.67 -4.77
C VAL A 55 -1.43 9.69 -4.16
N TRP A 56 -2.68 9.70 -4.59
CA TRP A 56 -3.69 10.62 -4.05
C TRP A 56 -3.94 10.37 -2.55
N LYS A 57 -4.07 9.13 -2.16
CA LYS A 57 -4.23 8.70 -0.77
C LYS A 57 -3.06 9.14 0.11
N PHE A 58 -1.82 9.04 -0.42
CA PHE A 58 -0.64 9.54 0.28
C PHE A 58 -0.71 11.05 0.48
N PHE A 59 -0.89 11.82 -0.58
CA PHE A 59 -0.93 13.28 -0.48
C PHE A 59 -2.07 13.80 0.38
N SER A 60 -3.21 13.13 0.42
CA SER A 60 -4.34 13.55 1.25
C SER A 60 -4.09 13.47 2.77
N LYS A 61 -3.02 12.82 3.19
CA LYS A 61 -2.62 12.73 4.60
C LYS A 61 -1.92 13.98 5.11
N TYR A 62 -1.44 14.85 4.23
CA TYR A 62 -0.51 15.91 4.57
C TYR A 62 -0.98 17.28 4.12
N ASP A 63 -0.58 18.31 4.87
CA ASP A 63 -0.61 19.70 4.46
C ASP A 63 0.78 20.32 4.63
N ILE A 64 0.89 21.64 4.49
CA ILE A 64 2.15 22.38 4.63
C ILE A 64 2.79 22.23 6.03
N ASN A 65 2.01 21.82 7.03
CA ASN A 65 2.48 21.65 8.43
C ASN A 65 2.86 20.20 8.75
N GLY A 66 2.62 19.25 7.83
CA GLY A 66 2.89 17.82 8.02
C GLY A 66 1.61 16.97 8.02
N LEU A 67 1.61 15.93 8.84
CA LEU A 67 0.47 15.02 8.92
C LEU A 67 -0.78 15.71 9.46
N ILE A 68 -1.88 15.62 8.72
CA ILE A 68 -3.18 16.17 9.11
C ILE A 68 -3.77 15.30 10.21
N SER A 69 -4.19 15.91 11.33
CA SER A 69 -4.77 15.18 12.48
C SER A 69 -6.14 14.55 12.19
N GLN A 70 -6.83 15.04 11.16
CA GLN A 70 -8.07 14.47 10.65
C GLN A 70 -8.00 14.41 9.12
N PRO A 71 -7.93 13.22 8.51
CA PRO A 71 -7.93 13.11 7.06
C PRO A 71 -9.23 13.65 6.50
N MET A 72 -9.13 14.51 5.48
CA MET A 72 -10.30 14.96 4.75
C MET A 72 -11.04 13.75 4.19
N SER A 73 -12.35 13.68 4.48
CA SER A 73 -13.20 12.70 3.83
C SER A 73 -13.30 13.06 2.35
N ILE A 74 -12.55 12.33 1.53
CA ILE A 74 -12.71 12.39 0.09
C ILE A 74 -14.07 11.76 -0.20
N GLY A 75 -14.97 12.50 -0.83
CA GLY A 75 -16.33 12.02 -1.18
C GLY A 75 -16.33 10.96 -2.28
N VAL A 76 -15.31 10.14 -2.35
CA VAL A 76 -15.23 8.95 -3.20
C VAL A 76 -15.62 7.77 -2.34
N TYR A 77 -16.75 7.15 -2.69
CA TYR A 77 -17.21 5.92 -2.06
C TYR A 77 -16.27 4.77 -2.47
N VAL A 78 -15.09 4.72 -1.90
CA VAL A 78 -14.25 3.54 -1.94
C VAL A 78 -14.77 2.62 -0.86
N LYS A 79 -15.27 1.45 -1.25
CA LYS A 79 -15.58 0.39 -0.28
C LYS A 79 -14.32 0.12 0.51
N GLN A 80 -14.26 0.63 1.72
CA GLN A 80 -13.11 0.41 2.59
C GLN A 80 -13.08 -1.06 2.97
N LYS A 81 -12.06 -1.74 2.52
CA LYS A 81 -11.75 -3.08 2.98
C LYS A 81 -11.25 -3.00 4.42
N GLU A 82 -11.74 -3.90 5.26
CA GLU A 82 -11.35 -3.95 6.66
C GLU A 82 -10.17 -4.90 6.85
N LEU A 83 -9.23 -4.49 7.69
CA LEU A 83 -8.09 -5.31 8.07
C LEU A 83 -8.57 -6.44 8.98
N VAL A 84 -8.34 -7.69 8.57
CA VAL A 84 -8.71 -8.88 9.34
C VAL A 84 -7.59 -9.26 10.31
N LYS A 85 -6.36 -9.38 9.81
CA LYS A 85 -5.19 -9.73 10.62
C LYS A 85 -3.88 -9.32 9.96
N VAL A 86 -2.83 -9.26 10.76
CA VAL A 86 -1.45 -9.04 10.32
C VAL A 86 -0.61 -10.24 10.75
N ILE A 87 0.09 -10.87 9.81
CA ILE A 87 0.96 -12.02 10.07
C ILE A 87 2.39 -11.77 9.62
N ASP A 88 3.34 -12.46 10.23
CA ASP A 88 4.75 -12.47 9.80
C ASP A 88 4.99 -13.53 8.70
N LEU A 89 6.24 -13.68 8.28
CA LEU A 89 6.66 -14.68 7.28
C LEU A 89 6.39 -16.13 7.70
N PHE A 90 6.20 -16.39 9.00
CA PHE A 90 5.92 -17.73 9.55
C PHE A 90 4.43 -17.98 9.80
N GLY A 91 3.56 -17.04 9.38
CA GLY A 91 2.12 -17.12 9.57
C GLY A 91 1.64 -16.77 10.98
N ARG A 92 2.51 -16.25 11.86
CA ARG A 92 2.15 -15.83 13.23
C ARG A 92 1.61 -14.41 13.23
N GLU A 93 0.59 -14.15 14.04
CA GLU A 93 0.14 -12.77 14.25
C GLU A 93 1.26 -11.93 14.87
N SER A 94 1.56 -10.80 14.23
CA SER A 94 2.63 -9.88 14.66
C SER A 94 2.27 -8.45 14.31
N LYS A 95 2.75 -7.52 15.15
CA LYS A 95 2.72 -6.07 14.91
C LYS A 95 4.12 -5.46 14.99
N ASP A 96 5.15 -6.30 15.00
CA ASP A 96 6.52 -5.84 15.13
C ASP A 96 6.92 -5.01 13.90
N LYS A 97 7.72 -3.97 14.16
CA LYS A 97 8.26 -3.10 13.11
C LYS A 97 9.58 -3.64 12.57
N ASN A 98 10.06 -3.05 11.49
CA ASN A 98 11.33 -3.40 10.84
C ASN A 98 11.38 -4.85 10.31
N GLN A 99 10.24 -5.45 10.04
CA GLN A 99 10.14 -6.74 9.38
C GLN A 99 9.00 -6.77 8.37
N LEU A 100 9.05 -7.72 7.43
CA LEU A 100 8.00 -7.93 6.46
C LEU A 100 6.76 -8.52 7.13
N LEU A 101 5.62 -7.83 6.96
CA LEU A 101 4.32 -8.27 7.45
C LEU A 101 3.32 -8.38 6.30
N PHE A 102 2.39 -9.31 6.46
CA PHE A 102 1.27 -9.50 5.55
C PHE A 102 -0.01 -8.99 6.20
N TYR A 103 -0.59 -7.96 5.60
CA TYR A 103 -1.87 -7.37 6.00
C TYR A 103 -2.97 -8.05 5.21
N ILE A 104 -3.82 -8.81 5.89
CA ILE A 104 -4.91 -9.58 5.28
C ILE A 104 -6.21 -8.86 5.52
N TYR A 105 -6.94 -8.60 4.42
CA TYR A 105 -8.18 -7.85 4.42
C TYR A 105 -9.40 -8.76 4.22
N ASP A 106 -10.59 -8.25 4.57
CA ASP A 106 -11.87 -8.96 4.50
C ASP A 106 -12.30 -9.35 3.07
N ASP A 107 -11.79 -8.64 2.07
CA ASP A 107 -12.04 -8.94 0.64
C ASP A 107 -11.13 -10.05 0.08
N GLY A 108 -10.29 -10.66 0.91
CA GLY A 108 -9.32 -11.69 0.53
C GLY A 108 -8.00 -11.16 -0.01
N THR A 109 -7.84 -9.84 -0.14
CA THR A 109 -6.57 -9.25 -0.58
C THR A 109 -5.53 -9.31 0.52
N VAL A 110 -4.25 -9.41 0.12
CA VAL A 110 -3.08 -9.43 1.01
C VAL A 110 -2.10 -8.36 0.55
N GLU A 111 -1.67 -7.51 1.48
CA GLU A 111 -0.68 -6.48 1.22
C GLU A 111 0.61 -6.81 1.99
N LYS A 112 1.75 -6.84 1.28
CA LYS A 112 3.07 -6.96 1.91
C LYS A 112 3.54 -5.58 2.34
N ARG A 113 3.87 -5.42 3.61
CA ARG A 113 4.28 -4.13 4.16
C ARG A 113 5.45 -4.28 5.12
N ILE A 114 6.41 -3.36 5.01
CA ILE A 114 7.51 -3.19 5.96
C ILE A 114 7.41 -1.78 6.50
N ILE A 115 7.30 -1.63 7.82
CA ILE A 115 7.34 -0.33 8.50
C ILE A 115 8.71 -0.21 9.15
N ILE A 116 9.49 0.77 8.70
CA ILE A 116 10.84 1.04 9.19
C ILE A 116 10.80 2.32 10.04
N GLU A 117 11.22 2.18 11.26
CA GLU A 117 11.36 3.29 12.21
C GLU A 117 12.79 3.41 12.71
#